data_c59eceb95323fcad84735ec63237ad50
#
_entry.id   c59eceb95323fcad84735ec63237ad50
#
_cell.length_a   1.000
_cell.length_b   1.000
_cell.length_c   1.000
_cell.angle_alpha   90.00
_cell.angle_beta   90.00
_cell.angle_gamma   90.00
#
_symmetry.space_group_name_H-M   'P 1'
#
loop_
_entity.id
_entity.type
_entity.pdbx_description
1 polymer ?
#
loop_
_entity_poly.entity_id
_entity_poly.type
_entity_poly.pdbx_seq_one_letter_code
_entity_poly.pdbx_strand_id
1 'polypeptide(L)'
;MAFRLNGMSLRHDPDSIVTSEYVSQGQIDRNSALELVESPCALCGEEAHEVCAEGTDFEYDTTQREFQFVQCRACHHQYLKPRPAPSELDRIYPANYYSFVGTGDSLVGRLQRVWEGGKVKLYSSWIGAGPRRVLDVGCGNGRFLELLRDFGDPDWTLCGLESDEASVESCRQQGFEAESERVEDFAKRPEQRNRYDAVIMLQLIEHVEDPAQIAAEVAQLLQEDGVFIIETPNLGGLDYTLFRGRHWGHYHFPRHFHLFSQSSLAEMLENNGFEVVHKEFLISTSSWIISCHNALKDRGWPAPIWRFFSYKNPALLALAVLTDTIRIKLGRSTSNQRIIARRRRAERPSVQ
;
A
#
# COMPACT_ATOMS: atom_id res chain seq x y z
N MET A 1 -14.78 -32.82 -1.89
CA MET A 1 -15.70 -32.91 -0.72
C MET A 1 -16.25 -31.51 -0.51
N ALA A 2 -17.52 -31.28 -0.88
CA ALA A 2 -18.09 -29.96 -1.00
C ALA A 2 -18.53 -29.44 0.39
N PHE A 3 -18.02 -28.33 0.84
CA PHE A 3 -18.55 -27.60 1.99
C PHE A 3 -19.63 -26.60 1.50
N ARG A 4 -20.89 -26.89 1.85
CA ARG A 4 -22.01 -25.94 1.69
C ARG A 4 -21.90 -24.87 2.78
N LEU A 5 -21.77 -23.62 2.38
CA LEU A 5 -22.03 -22.47 3.24
C LEU A 5 -23.53 -22.22 3.28
N ASN A 6 -24.12 -22.52 4.42
CA ASN A 6 -25.51 -22.17 4.73
C ASN A 6 -25.62 -20.67 5.01
N GLY A 7 -26.62 -20.04 4.39
CA GLY A 7 -26.90 -18.63 4.43
C GLY A 7 -26.91 -18.01 5.83
N MET A 8 -26.02 -17.05 6.01
CA MET A 8 -26.07 -16.07 7.08
C MET A 8 -26.13 -14.68 6.46
N SER A 9 -27.27 -14.03 6.62
CA SER A 9 -27.50 -12.63 6.27
C SER A 9 -26.53 -11.76 7.07
N LEU A 10 -25.56 -11.16 6.40
CA LEU A 10 -24.65 -10.17 6.98
C LEU A 10 -25.45 -8.92 7.33
N ARG A 11 -25.82 -8.76 8.59
CA ARG A 11 -26.25 -7.45 9.11
C ARG A 11 -25.00 -6.60 9.29
N HIS A 12 -24.86 -5.60 8.45
CA HIS A 12 -23.84 -4.57 8.53
C HIS A 12 -24.07 -3.77 9.82
N ASP A 13 -23.13 -3.85 10.78
CA ASP A 13 -23.07 -2.92 11.89
C ASP A 13 -22.32 -1.65 11.43
N PRO A 14 -23.01 -0.51 11.30
CA PRO A 14 -22.41 0.71 10.77
C PRO A 14 -21.44 1.40 11.74
N ASP A 15 -21.22 0.87 12.95
CA ASP A 15 -20.46 1.54 14.00
C ASP A 15 -19.05 0.99 14.25
N SER A 16 -18.61 0.00 13.50
CA SER A 16 -17.26 -0.56 13.68
C SER A 16 -16.21 0.14 12.82
N ILE A 17 -15.47 1.08 13.41
CA ILE A 17 -14.05 1.14 13.12
C ILE A 17 -13.48 0.03 13.97
N VAL A 18 -13.10 -1.10 13.36
CA VAL A 18 -12.46 -2.20 14.06
C VAL A 18 -13.02 -2.40 15.49
N THR A 19 -14.27 -2.86 15.63
CA THR A 19 -14.76 -3.29 16.93
C THR A 19 -14.39 -4.75 17.13
N SER A 20 -14.00 -5.07 18.36
CA SER A 20 -13.58 -6.36 18.87
C SER A 20 -14.64 -7.48 18.77
N GLU A 21 -15.74 -7.30 18.06
CA GLU A 21 -16.87 -8.25 18.02
C GLU A 21 -16.86 -9.20 16.81
N TYR A 22 -15.88 -9.09 15.88
CA TYR A 22 -15.74 -10.05 14.76
C TYR A 22 -14.76 -11.20 15.03
N VAL A 23 -14.46 -11.48 16.30
CA VAL A 23 -13.63 -12.62 16.70
C VAL A 23 -14.55 -13.82 17.00
N SER A 24 -15.08 -14.47 15.97
CA SER A 24 -15.76 -15.75 16.14
C SER A 24 -15.41 -16.82 15.09
N GLN A 25 -14.23 -16.75 14.46
CA GLN A 25 -13.66 -17.93 13.81
C GLN A 25 -12.13 -17.87 13.94
N GLY A 26 -11.59 -18.65 14.89
CA GLY A 26 -10.18 -18.76 15.24
C GLY A 26 -9.75 -17.64 16.19
N GLN A 27 -9.75 -17.88 17.49
CA GLN A 27 -9.11 -16.99 18.48
C GLN A 27 -7.63 -16.87 18.09
N ILE A 28 -7.25 -15.73 17.47
CA ILE A 28 -5.84 -15.39 17.37
C ILE A 28 -5.34 -15.28 18.82
N ASP A 29 -4.46 -16.17 19.21
CA ASP A 29 -3.81 -16.06 20.51
C ASP A 29 -2.84 -14.86 20.46
N ARG A 30 -3.34 -13.69 20.89
CA ARG A 30 -2.60 -12.42 20.90
C ARG A 30 -1.33 -12.48 21.75
N ASN A 31 -1.26 -13.47 22.66
CA ASN A 31 -0.14 -13.68 23.57
C ASN A 31 0.89 -14.67 23.02
N SER A 32 0.58 -15.41 21.94
CA SER A 32 1.56 -16.31 21.36
C SER A 32 2.67 -15.50 20.69
N ALA A 33 3.92 -15.94 20.87
CA ALA A 33 5.07 -15.29 20.25
C ALA A 33 4.95 -15.35 18.72
N LEU A 34 5.20 -14.21 18.06
CA LEU A 34 5.36 -14.15 16.61
C LEU A 34 6.76 -14.63 16.22
N GLU A 35 6.85 -15.39 15.14
CA GLU A 35 8.13 -15.66 14.49
C GLU A 35 8.61 -14.36 13.81
N LEU A 36 9.87 -14.01 14.05
CA LEU A 36 10.45 -12.77 13.56
C LEU A 36 11.70 -13.03 12.75
N VAL A 37 11.91 -12.18 11.77
CA VAL A 37 13.08 -12.18 10.90
C VAL A 37 13.91 -10.92 11.13
N GLU A 38 15.19 -11.14 11.44
CA GLU A 38 16.21 -10.09 11.44
C GLU A 38 16.79 -9.97 10.02
N SER A 39 16.87 -8.76 9.51
CA SER A 39 17.44 -8.51 8.17
C SER A 39 18.30 -7.25 8.17
N PRO A 40 19.36 -7.20 7.35
CA PRO A 40 20.05 -5.96 7.05
C PRO A 40 19.12 -4.99 6.30
N CYS A 41 19.59 -3.78 6.06
CA CYS A 41 18.85 -2.82 5.23
C CYS A 41 18.65 -3.37 3.81
N ALA A 42 17.38 -3.52 3.39
CA ALA A 42 17.04 -4.07 2.08
C ALA A 42 17.53 -3.21 0.89
N LEU A 43 17.84 -1.92 1.11
CA LEU A 43 18.31 -1.04 0.03
C LEU A 43 19.82 -1.02 -0.17
N CYS A 44 20.62 -1.26 0.88
CA CYS A 44 22.09 -1.15 0.78
C CYS A 44 22.87 -2.26 1.48
N GLY A 45 22.19 -3.20 2.15
CA GLY A 45 22.84 -4.32 2.84
C GLY A 45 23.53 -3.97 4.17
N GLU A 46 23.51 -2.70 4.62
CA GLU A 46 24.13 -2.28 5.87
C GLU A 46 23.38 -2.83 7.09
N GLU A 47 24.10 -3.31 8.08
CA GLU A 47 23.52 -3.81 9.34
C GLU A 47 23.44 -2.72 10.43
N ALA A 48 24.33 -1.71 10.36
CA ALA A 48 24.35 -0.65 11.35
C ALA A 48 23.12 0.27 11.23
N HIS A 49 22.37 0.41 12.30
CA HIS A 49 21.13 1.17 12.36
C HIS A 49 20.95 1.86 13.69
N GLU A 50 19.96 2.73 13.78
CA GLU A 50 19.49 3.33 15.02
C GLU A 50 17.95 3.26 15.07
N VAL A 51 17.41 3.09 16.28
CA VAL A 51 15.95 3.05 16.48
C VAL A 51 15.39 4.47 16.26
N CYS A 52 14.37 4.58 15.41
CA CYS A 52 13.73 5.86 15.10
C CYS A 52 12.25 5.92 15.51
N ALA A 53 11.60 4.78 15.70
CA ALA A 53 10.24 4.71 16.26
C ALA A 53 9.99 3.36 16.93
N GLU A 54 9.06 3.36 17.89
CA GLU A 54 8.61 2.16 18.61
C GLU A 54 7.09 2.20 18.77
N GLY A 55 6.43 1.05 18.66
CA GLY A 55 4.98 0.98 18.82
C GLY A 55 4.42 -0.43 18.76
N THR A 56 3.15 -0.51 19.06
CA THR A 56 2.35 -1.75 19.01
C THR A 56 1.34 -1.69 17.85
N ASP A 57 0.59 -2.74 17.63
CA ASP A 57 -0.54 -2.74 16.71
C ASP A 57 -1.71 -1.90 17.27
N PHE A 58 -1.62 -0.58 17.15
CA PHE A 58 -2.64 0.35 17.64
C PHE A 58 -3.98 0.22 16.92
N GLU A 59 -3.99 -0.27 15.69
CA GLU A 59 -5.14 -0.24 14.81
C GLU A 59 -6.00 -1.51 14.95
N TYR A 60 -5.37 -2.68 14.91
CA TYR A 60 -6.07 -3.97 14.86
C TYR A 60 -5.86 -4.82 16.11
N ASP A 61 -4.89 -4.46 16.95
CA ASP A 61 -4.59 -5.18 18.21
C ASP A 61 -4.40 -6.70 18.01
N THR A 62 -3.74 -7.08 16.90
CA THR A 62 -3.49 -8.49 16.55
C THR A 62 -2.40 -9.13 17.41
N THR A 63 -1.56 -8.30 18.04
CA THR A 63 -0.50 -8.71 18.96
C THR A 63 -0.20 -7.63 19.98
N GLN A 64 0.22 -8.03 21.17
CA GLN A 64 0.66 -7.13 22.25
C GLN A 64 2.16 -6.79 22.15
N ARG A 65 2.86 -7.34 21.15
CA ARG A 65 4.28 -7.11 20.98
C ARG A 65 4.56 -5.67 20.55
N GLU A 66 5.61 -5.09 21.10
CA GLU A 66 6.19 -3.83 20.62
C GLU A 66 7.19 -4.10 19.48
N PHE A 67 7.12 -3.27 18.45
CA PHE A 67 7.96 -3.31 17.26
C PHE A 67 8.75 -2.03 17.12
N GLN A 68 9.86 -2.09 16.37
CA GLN A 68 10.74 -0.95 16.15
C GLN A 68 10.92 -0.68 14.67
N PHE A 69 10.77 0.59 14.26
CA PHE A 69 11.38 1.08 13.04
C PHE A 69 12.80 1.54 13.34
N VAL A 70 13.71 1.14 12.48
CA VAL A 70 15.11 1.54 12.55
C VAL A 70 15.49 2.34 11.31
N GLN A 71 16.47 3.24 11.47
CA GLN A 71 17.04 3.99 10.36
C GLN A 71 18.44 3.44 10.05
N CYS A 72 18.68 3.05 8.81
CA CYS A 72 19.97 2.63 8.31
C CYS A 72 21.00 3.78 8.45
N ARG A 73 22.17 3.51 8.97
CA ARG A 73 23.21 4.53 9.12
C ARG A 73 23.89 4.92 7.82
N ALA A 74 23.88 4.04 6.81
CA ALA A 74 24.49 4.31 5.51
C ALA A 74 23.56 5.08 4.56
N CYS A 75 22.34 4.55 4.28
CA CYS A 75 21.43 5.13 3.28
C CYS A 75 20.22 5.86 3.88
N HIS A 76 20.11 5.92 5.20
CA HIS A 76 19.01 6.57 5.95
C HIS A 76 17.60 6.00 5.67
N HIS A 77 17.49 4.84 5.01
CA HIS A 77 16.23 4.14 4.84
C HIS A 77 15.65 3.72 6.18
N GLN A 78 14.34 3.87 6.37
CA GLN A 78 13.64 3.43 7.57
C GLN A 78 12.89 2.11 7.29
N TYR A 79 13.07 1.12 8.17
CA TYR A 79 12.48 -0.20 8.01
C TYR A 79 12.18 -0.86 9.36
N LEU A 80 11.22 -1.79 9.37
CA LEU A 80 10.82 -2.54 10.56
C LEU A 80 11.88 -3.62 10.87
N LYS A 81 12.40 -3.61 12.09
CA LYS A 81 13.41 -4.59 12.53
C LYS A 81 13.29 -4.90 14.02
N PRO A 82 13.10 -6.20 14.41
CA PRO A 82 12.78 -7.31 13.52
C PRO A 82 11.37 -7.20 12.92
N ARG A 83 11.13 -7.81 11.76
CA ARG A 83 9.82 -7.89 11.13
C ARG A 83 9.17 -9.26 11.32
N PRO A 84 7.83 -9.39 11.24
CA PRO A 84 7.16 -10.68 11.19
C PRO A 84 7.67 -11.55 10.02
N ALA A 85 7.78 -12.86 10.27
CA ALA A 85 8.07 -13.83 9.23
C ALA A 85 6.88 -13.95 8.24
N PRO A 86 7.10 -14.41 6.99
CA PRO A 86 6.03 -14.63 6.02
C PRO A 86 4.92 -15.58 6.52
N SER A 87 5.29 -16.56 7.37
CA SER A 87 4.36 -17.48 8.04
C SER A 87 3.38 -16.80 8.99
N GLU A 88 3.65 -15.55 9.42
CA GLU A 88 2.83 -14.80 10.38
C GLU A 88 1.88 -13.79 9.72
N LEU A 89 1.92 -13.67 8.39
CA LEU A 89 1.10 -12.67 7.68
C LEU A 89 -0.39 -12.84 7.97
N ASP A 90 -0.92 -14.05 7.96
CA ASP A 90 -2.34 -14.33 8.24
C ASP A 90 -2.76 -13.89 9.66
N ARG A 91 -1.80 -13.81 10.59
CA ARG A 91 -2.05 -13.35 11.96
C ARG A 91 -2.10 -11.84 12.08
N ILE A 92 -1.26 -11.14 11.33
CA ILE A 92 -1.18 -9.67 11.37
C ILE A 92 -2.15 -8.99 10.42
N TYR A 93 -2.74 -9.72 9.45
CA TYR A 93 -3.79 -9.24 8.55
C TYR A 93 -5.13 -9.88 8.91
N PRO A 94 -5.92 -9.28 9.81
CA PRO A 94 -7.19 -9.86 10.23
C PRO A 94 -8.23 -9.80 9.11
N ALA A 95 -9.26 -10.66 9.17
CA ALA A 95 -10.31 -10.76 8.14
C ALA A 95 -11.08 -9.44 7.89
N ASN A 96 -11.06 -8.50 8.84
CA ASN A 96 -11.63 -7.16 8.72
C ASN A 96 -10.61 -6.10 8.29
N TYR A 97 -9.46 -6.50 7.75
CA TYR A 97 -8.48 -5.56 7.22
C TYR A 97 -9.12 -4.70 6.12
N TYR A 98 -8.90 -3.39 6.17
CA TYR A 98 -9.63 -2.41 5.36
C TYR A 98 -9.54 -2.64 3.84
N SER A 99 -8.45 -3.24 3.35
CA SER A 99 -8.27 -3.54 1.93
C SER A 99 -9.26 -4.57 1.40
N PHE A 100 -9.89 -5.37 2.28
CA PHE A 100 -10.90 -6.36 1.93
C PHE A 100 -12.34 -5.82 1.98
N VAL A 101 -12.54 -4.58 2.45
CA VAL A 101 -13.87 -3.97 2.64
C VAL A 101 -14.19 -3.02 1.49
N GLY A 102 -15.19 -3.37 0.67
CA GLY A 102 -15.65 -2.53 -0.43
C GLY A 102 -16.38 -1.26 0.06
N THR A 103 -16.22 -0.13 -0.63
CA THR A 103 -17.00 1.09 -0.41
C THR A 103 -18.36 0.92 -1.09
N GLY A 104 -19.45 0.82 -0.32
CA GLY A 104 -20.81 0.62 -0.86
C GLY A 104 -21.31 1.79 -1.74
N ASP A 105 -22.48 1.59 -2.39
CA ASP A 105 -23.17 2.51 -3.33
C ASP A 105 -23.70 3.81 -2.71
N SER A 106 -23.03 4.38 -1.73
CA SER A 106 -23.41 5.64 -1.09
C SER A 106 -23.08 6.84 -1.99
N LEU A 107 -23.76 7.99 -1.75
CA LEU A 107 -23.43 9.25 -2.44
C LEU A 107 -21.96 9.63 -2.25
N VAL A 108 -21.42 9.39 -1.07
CA VAL A 108 -19.98 9.62 -0.75
C VAL A 108 -19.09 8.70 -1.61
N GLY A 109 -19.46 7.42 -1.75
CA GLY A 109 -18.74 6.48 -2.61
C GLY A 109 -18.75 6.91 -4.08
N ARG A 110 -19.86 7.45 -4.59
CA ARG A 110 -19.94 7.98 -5.97
C ARG A 110 -19.05 9.21 -6.16
N LEU A 111 -19.04 10.15 -5.21
CA LEU A 111 -18.15 11.31 -5.26
C LEU A 111 -16.67 10.92 -5.18
N GLN A 112 -16.35 9.95 -4.33
CA GLN A 112 -15.00 9.38 -4.23
C GLN A 112 -14.58 8.73 -5.55
N ARG A 113 -15.48 7.95 -6.19
CA ARG A 113 -15.23 7.32 -7.50
C ARG A 113 -14.91 8.36 -8.60
N VAL A 114 -15.66 9.48 -8.64
CA VAL A 114 -15.39 10.58 -9.59
C VAL A 114 -14.04 11.23 -9.34
N TRP A 115 -13.70 11.45 -8.08
CA TRP A 115 -12.39 12.00 -7.69
C TRP A 115 -11.25 11.07 -8.06
N GLU A 116 -11.39 9.78 -7.79
CA GLU A 116 -10.42 8.75 -8.16
C GLU A 116 -10.32 8.58 -9.69
N GLY A 117 -11.39 8.83 -10.44
CA GLY A 117 -11.35 8.91 -11.91
C GLY A 117 -10.40 9.98 -12.45
N GLY A 118 -10.22 11.10 -11.70
CA GLY A 118 -9.18 12.08 -12.01
C GLY A 118 -7.76 11.52 -11.92
N LYS A 119 -7.52 10.62 -10.98
CA LYS A 119 -6.25 9.88 -10.83
C LYS A 119 -6.00 8.97 -12.03
N VAL A 120 -7.02 8.24 -12.47
CA VAL A 120 -6.90 7.36 -13.66
C VAL A 120 -6.59 8.18 -14.92
N LYS A 121 -7.18 9.37 -15.11
CA LYS A 121 -6.84 10.27 -16.24
C LYS A 121 -5.37 10.67 -16.23
N LEU A 122 -4.79 10.93 -15.05
CA LEU A 122 -3.35 11.17 -14.95
C LEU A 122 -2.56 9.94 -15.42
N TYR A 123 -2.93 8.74 -14.95
CA TYR A 123 -2.25 7.51 -15.34
C TYR A 123 -2.36 7.28 -16.86
N SER A 124 -3.55 7.51 -17.45
CA SER A 124 -3.76 7.38 -18.88
C SER A 124 -2.82 8.28 -19.71
N SER A 125 -2.48 9.46 -19.19
CA SER A 125 -1.53 10.36 -19.88
C SER A 125 -0.10 9.81 -19.92
N TRP A 126 0.26 8.91 -18.99
CA TRP A 126 1.57 8.26 -18.94
C TRP A 126 1.60 6.90 -19.65
N ILE A 127 0.52 6.12 -19.55
CA ILE A 127 0.38 4.79 -20.14
C ILE A 127 0.17 4.93 -21.68
N GLY A 128 -0.60 5.92 -22.09
CA GLY A 128 -0.95 6.17 -23.51
C GLY A 128 -2.26 5.50 -23.91
N ALA A 129 -2.80 5.96 -25.05
CA ALA A 129 -4.03 5.46 -25.63
C ALA A 129 -3.80 4.20 -26.49
N GLY A 130 -4.91 3.52 -26.84
CA GLY A 130 -4.94 2.34 -27.69
C GLY A 130 -4.59 1.05 -26.93
N PRO A 131 -4.33 -0.06 -27.64
CA PRO A 131 -4.09 -1.35 -27.03
C PRO A 131 -2.87 -1.33 -26.10
N ARG A 132 -3.11 -1.42 -24.81
CA ARG A 132 -2.09 -1.49 -23.75
C ARG A 132 -2.42 -2.60 -22.78
N ARG A 133 -1.40 -3.25 -22.25
CA ARG A 133 -1.56 -4.24 -21.20
C ARG A 133 -1.11 -3.66 -19.88
N VAL A 134 -2.03 -3.52 -18.94
CA VAL A 134 -1.83 -2.87 -17.64
C VAL A 134 -1.98 -3.90 -16.53
N LEU A 135 -0.96 -4.02 -15.67
CA LEU A 135 -0.96 -4.92 -14.51
C LEU A 135 -1.11 -4.10 -13.23
N ASP A 136 -2.12 -4.43 -12.44
CA ASP A 136 -2.31 -3.94 -11.08
C ASP A 136 -1.79 -4.98 -10.09
N VAL A 137 -0.68 -4.70 -9.41
CA VAL A 137 -0.05 -5.59 -8.42
C VAL A 137 -0.57 -5.25 -7.04
N GLY A 138 -1.13 -6.25 -6.35
CA GLY A 138 -1.91 -6.05 -5.13
C GLY A 138 -3.31 -5.52 -5.44
N CYS A 139 -3.94 -6.09 -6.48
CA CYS A 139 -5.23 -5.59 -6.98
C CYS A 139 -6.41 -5.80 -6.02
N GLY A 140 -6.23 -6.59 -4.94
CA GLY A 140 -7.29 -6.93 -4.01
C GLY A 140 -8.50 -7.51 -4.75
N ASN A 141 -9.69 -7.07 -4.40
CA ASN A 141 -10.94 -7.50 -5.03
C ASN A 141 -11.25 -6.82 -6.39
N GLY A 142 -10.28 -6.13 -7.00
CA GLY A 142 -10.40 -5.53 -8.33
C GLY A 142 -10.96 -4.11 -8.35
N ARG A 143 -11.14 -3.45 -7.20
CA ARG A 143 -11.69 -2.09 -7.14
C ARG A 143 -10.94 -1.08 -8.03
N PHE A 144 -9.61 -1.15 -8.07
CA PHE A 144 -8.84 -0.23 -8.89
C PHE A 144 -8.89 -0.61 -10.37
N LEU A 145 -8.96 -1.90 -10.70
CA LEU A 145 -9.21 -2.39 -12.06
C LEU A 145 -10.56 -1.87 -12.61
N GLU A 146 -11.62 -1.81 -11.77
CA GLU A 146 -12.88 -1.17 -12.16
C GLU A 146 -12.72 0.31 -12.48
N LEU A 147 -11.93 1.05 -11.71
CA LEU A 147 -11.66 2.47 -11.99
C LEU A 147 -10.89 2.62 -13.31
N LEU A 148 -9.90 1.76 -13.58
CA LEU A 148 -9.19 1.75 -14.85
C LEU A 148 -10.12 1.43 -16.02
N ARG A 149 -11.06 0.50 -15.88
CA ARG A 149 -12.06 0.16 -16.89
C ARG A 149 -13.02 1.32 -17.17
N ASP A 150 -13.46 2.03 -16.13
CA ASP A 150 -14.48 3.08 -16.25
C ASP A 150 -13.92 4.43 -16.74
N PHE A 151 -12.66 4.73 -16.43
CA PHE A 151 -12.07 6.05 -16.63
C PHE A 151 -10.80 6.03 -17.50
N GLY A 152 -10.25 4.85 -17.77
CA GLY A 152 -9.08 4.65 -18.63
C GLY A 152 -9.46 4.51 -20.11
N ASP A 153 -8.51 4.04 -20.91
CA ASP A 153 -8.76 3.78 -22.33
C ASP A 153 -9.48 2.44 -22.51
N PRO A 154 -10.57 2.37 -23.29
CA PRO A 154 -11.35 1.15 -23.49
C PRO A 154 -10.59 0.01 -24.19
N ASP A 155 -9.49 0.31 -24.87
CA ASP A 155 -8.66 -0.70 -25.55
C ASP A 155 -7.61 -1.34 -24.62
N TRP A 156 -7.55 -0.93 -23.36
CA TRP A 156 -6.63 -1.54 -22.40
C TRP A 156 -7.05 -2.95 -22.02
N THR A 157 -6.09 -3.87 -21.96
CA THR A 157 -6.22 -5.15 -21.29
C THR A 157 -5.79 -5.01 -19.86
N LEU A 158 -6.73 -5.16 -18.92
CA LEU A 158 -6.51 -4.98 -17.48
C LEU A 158 -6.25 -6.33 -16.83
N CYS A 159 -5.13 -6.43 -16.13
CA CYS A 159 -4.68 -7.64 -15.43
C CYS A 159 -4.49 -7.34 -13.95
N GLY A 160 -4.89 -8.26 -13.09
CA GLY A 160 -4.66 -8.21 -11.63
C GLY A 160 -3.69 -9.29 -11.17
N LEU A 161 -2.87 -8.96 -10.18
CA LEU A 161 -2.04 -9.90 -9.44
C LEU A 161 -2.27 -9.70 -7.95
N GLU A 162 -2.67 -10.76 -7.26
CA GLU A 162 -2.98 -10.74 -5.83
C GLU A 162 -2.64 -12.08 -5.21
N SER A 163 -2.24 -12.13 -3.96
CA SER A 163 -1.92 -13.38 -3.26
C SER A 163 -3.14 -14.10 -2.69
N ASP A 164 -4.22 -13.37 -2.39
CA ASP A 164 -5.47 -13.93 -1.86
C ASP A 164 -6.36 -14.47 -2.98
N GLU A 165 -6.55 -15.80 -3.02
CA GLU A 165 -7.36 -16.47 -4.05
C GLU A 165 -8.83 -16.01 -4.07
N ALA A 166 -9.41 -15.67 -2.92
CA ALA A 166 -10.80 -15.19 -2.86
C ALA A 166 -10.96 -13.83 -3.55
N SER A 167 -9.99 -12.94 -3.36
CA SER A 167 -9.90 -11.65 -4.03
C SER A 167 -9.69 -11.81 -5.54
N VAL A 168 -8.81 -12.72 -5.95
CA VAL A 168 -8.58 -13.04 -7.37
C VAL A 168 -9.83 -13.57 -8.03
N GLU A 169 -10.55 -14.49 -7.37
CA GLU A 169 -11.81 -15.02 -7.91
C GLU A 169 -12.86 -13.91 -8.07
N SER A 170 -12.91 -12.95 -7.15
CA SER A 170 -13.75 -11.75 -7.29
C SER A 170 -13.39 -10.92 -8.54
N CYS A 171 -12.10 -10.74 -8.83
CA CYS A 171 -11.65 -10.07 -10.05
C CYS A 171 -12.07 -10.82 -11.32
N ARG A 172 -11.91 -12.16 -11.33
CA ARG A 172 -12.32 -13.02 -12.46
C ARG A 172 -13.82 -12.94 -12.73
N GLN A 173 -14.64 -12.95 -11.68
CA GLN A 173 -16.11 -12.79 -11.79
C GLN A 173 -16.53 -11.44 -12.36
N GLN A 174 -15.72 -10.40 -12.18
CA GLN A 174 -15.90 -9.08 -12.78
C GLN A 174 -15.39 -8.99 -14.22
N GLY A 175 -14.80 -10.08 -14.75
CA GLY A 175 -14.30 -10.18 -16.12
C GLY A 175 -12.86 -9.70 -16.32
N PHE A 176 -12.07 -9.51 -15.25
CA PHE A 176 -10.66 -9.20 -15.35
C PHE A 176 -9.79 -10.46 -15.49
N GLU A 177 -8.66 -10.32 -16.20
CA GLU A 177 -7.61 -11.31 -16.10
C GLU A 177 -6.94 -11.16 -14.72
N ALA A 178 -6.95 -12.20 -13.89
CA ALA A 178 -6.33 -12.13 -12.57
C ALA A 178 -5.66 -13.45 -12.19
N GLU A 179 -4.48 -13.34 -11.56
CA GLU A 179 -3.70 -14.48 -11.11
C GLU A 179 -3.42 -14.40 -9.60
N SER A 180 -3.47 -15.57 -8.94
CA SER A 180 -3.20 -15.70 -7.50
C SER A 180 -1.76 -16.14 -7.32
N GLU A 181 -0.86 -15.15 -7.18
CA GLU A 181 0.57 -15.41 -7.02
C GLU A 181 1.24 -14.16 -6.40
N ARG A 182 2.36 -14.37 -5.73
CA ARG A 182 3.23 -13.27 -5.32
C ARG A 182 3.99 -12.71 -6.52
N VAL A 183 4.25 -11.41 -6.53
CA VAL A 183 4.95 -10.76 -7.66
C VAL A 183 6.36 -11.34 -7.88
N GLU A 184 7.03 -11.77 -6.79
CA GLU A 184 8.35 -12.39 -6.83
C GLU A 184 8.38 -13.72 -7.61
N ASP A 185 7.29 -14.48 -7.57
CA ASP A 185 7.19 -15.74 -8.31
C ASP A 185 6.63 -15.52 -9.71
N PHE A 186 5.65 -14.64 -9.84
CA PHE A 186 5.05 -14.25 -11.11
C PHE A 186 6.10 -13.69 -12.11
N ALA A 187 7.01 -12.83 -11.64
CA ALA A 187 8.04 -12.23 -12.48
C ALA A 187 9.12 -13.20 -12.97
N LYS A 188 9.28 -14.35 -12.28
CA LYS A 188 10.22 -15.41 -12.72
C LYS A 188 9.73 -16.16 -13.95
N ARG A 189 8.43 -16.11 -14.24
CA ARG A 189 7.79 -16.81 -15.36
C ARG A 189 8.21 -16.18 -16.68
N PRO A 190 8.87 -16.91 -17.61
CA PRO A 190 9.41 -16.35 -18.84
C PRO A 190 8.35 -15.68 -19.74
N GLU A 191 7.12 -16.19 -19.74
CA GLU A 191 6.00 -15.68 -20.52
C GLU A 191 5.45 -14.33 -20.02
N GLN A 192 5.84 -13.89 -18.82
CA GLN A 192 5.44 -12.60 -18.27
C GLN A 192 6.45 -11.49 -18.59
N ARG A 193 7.64 -11.83 -19.07
CA ARG A 193 8.69 -10.86 -19.39
C ARG A 193 8.33 -10.00 -20.60
N ASN A 194 8.61 -8.70 -20.48
CA ASN A 194 8.35 -7.70 -21.52
C ASN A 194 6.89 -7.73 -22.04
N ARG A 195 5.95 -8.00 -21.16
CA ARG A 195 4.54 -8.22 -21.51
C ARG A 195 3.65 -7.01 -21.24
N TYR A 196 4.02 -6.17 -20.28
CA TYR A 196 3.17 -5.10 -19.79
C TYR A 196 3.65 -3.72 -20.28
N ASP A 197 2.72 -2.87 -20.71
CA ASP A 197 2.97 -1.46 -21.02
C ASP A 197 3.01 -0.62 -19.74
N ALA A 198 2.26 -1.03 -18.72
CA ALA A 198 2.28 -0.41 -17.41
C ALA A 198 2.14 -1.45 -16.30
N VAL A 199 2.85 -1.22 -15.19
CA VAL A 199 2.65 -1.88 -13.91
C VAL A 199 2.28 -0.81 -12.90
N ILE A 200 1.24 -1.06 -12.11
CA ILE A 200 0.74 -0.16 -11.08
C ILE A 200 0.85 -0.87 -9.74
N MET A 201 1.36 -0.18 -8.72
CA MET A 201 1.51 -0.70 -7.37
C MET A 201 1.11 0.40 -6.37
N LEU A 202 -0.06 0.22 -5.75
CA LEU A 202 -0.65 1.21 -4.86
C LEU A 202 -0.67 0.71 -3.43
N GLN A 203 0.08 1.38 -2.54
CA GLN A 203 0.16 1.02 -1.11
C GLN A 203 0.55 -0.46 -0.91
N LEU A 204 1.57 -0.92 -1.61
CA LEU A 204 2.06 -2.30 -1.53
C LEU A 204 3.57 -2.39 -1.32
N ILE A 205 4.38 -1.50 -1.93
CA ILE A 205 5.85 -1.58 -1.88
C ILE A 205 6.40 -1.46 -0.44
N GLU A 206 5.65 -0.84 0.45
CA GLU A 206 5.96 -0.75 1.87
C GLU A 206 5.76 -2.05 2.65
N HIS A 207 5.02 -3.01 2.10
CA HIS A 207 4.67 -4.30 2.72
C HIS A 207 5.55 -5.46 2.26
N VAL A 208 6.30 -5.32 1.18
CA VAL A 208 7.14 -6.39 0.63
C VAL A 208 8.42 -6.58 1.44
N GLU A 209 9.03 -7.75 1.33
CA GLU A 209 10.25 -8.08 2.08
C GLU A 209 11.49 -7.40 1.53
N ASP A 210 11.60 -7.32 0.21
CA ASP A 210 12.72 -6.68 -0.50
C ASP A 210 12.19 -5.79 -1.64
N PRO A 211 11.99 -4.49 -1.38
CA PRO A 211 11.44 -3.57 -2.37
C PRO A 211 12.39 -3.30 -3.55
N ALA A 212 13.71 -3.47 -3.37
CA ALA A 212 14.68 -3.32 -4.44
C ALA A 212 14.59 -4.50 -5.43
N GLN A 213 14.47 -5.73 -4.91
CA GLN A 213 14.21 -6.91 -5.72
C GLN A 213 12.90 -6.77 -6.50
N ILE A 214 11.80 -6.36 -5.84
CA ILE A 214 10.51 -6.14 -6.49
C ILE A 214 10.63 -5.13 -7.64
N ALA A 215 11.33 -4.02 -7.44
CA ALA A 215 11.55 -3.05 -8.50
C ALA A 215 12.29 -3.67 -9.70
N ALA A 216 13.35 -4.44 -9.46
CA ALA A 216 14.10 -5.14 -10.51
C ALA A 216 13.23 -6.18 -11.26
N GLU A 217 12.35 -6.88 -10.55
CA GLU A 217 11.42 -7.85 -11.14
C GLU A 217 10.34 -7.16 -11.98
N VAL A 218 9.76 -6.06 -11.49
CA VAL A 218 8.82 -5.25 -12.27
C VAL A 218 9.47 -4.71 -13.55
N ALA A 219 10.74 -4.33 -13.51
CA ALA A 219 11.46 -3.92 -14.72
C ALA A 219 11.53 -5.05 -15.78
N GLN A 220 11.53 -6.32 -15.37
CA GLN A 220 11.49 -7.47 -16.30
C GLN A 220 10.10 -7.69 -16.89
N LEU A 221 9.02 -7.41 -16.14
CA LEU A 221 7.63 -7.53 -16.61
C LEU A 221 7.29 -6.49 -17.68
N LEU A 222 7.84 -5.29 -17.54
CA LEU A 222 7.56 -4.16 -18.42
C LEU A 222 8.20 -4.32 -19.79
N GLN A 223 7.52 -3.83 -20.82
CA GLN A 223 8.10 -3.60 -22.16
C GLN A 223 9.17 -2.49 -22.10
N GLU A 224 9.95 -2.33 -23.18
CA GLU A 224 10.82 -1.16 -23.34
C GLU A 224 9.97 0.11 -23.29
N ASP A 225 10.41 1.12 -22.53
CA ASP A 225 9.67 2.35 -22.24
C ASP A 225 8.36 2.15 -21.44
N GLY A 226 8.09 0.95 -20.96
CA GLY A 226 6.95 0.66 -20.09
C GLY A 226 7.00 1.48 -18.80
N VAL A 227 5.83 1.76 -18.22
CA VAL A 227 5.65 2.69 -17.12
C VAL A 227 5.41 1.92 -15.81
N PHE A 228 6.13 2.28 -14.77
CA PHE A 228 5.88 1.84 -13.40
C PHE A 228 5.30 2.99 -12.58
N ILE A 229 4.11 2.80 -12.00
CA ILE A 229 3.40 3.79 -11.18
C ILE A 229 3.33 3.26 -9.76
N ILE A 230 3.93 3.99 -8.82
CA ILE A 230 3.95 3.59 -7.40
C ILE A 230 3.32 4.68 -6.55
N GLU A 231 2.44 4.29 -5.62
CA GLU A 231 1.99 5.12 -4.50
C GLU A 231 2.32 4.42 -3.18
N THR A 232 2.88 5.18 -2.24
CA THR A 232 3.30 4.67 -0.92
C THR A 232 3.36 5.81 0.09
N PRO A 233 3.32 5.54 1.41
CA PRO A 233 3.58 6.55 2.43
C PRO A 233 4.89 7.30 2.22
N ASN A 234 4.93 8.56 2.70
CA ASN A 234 6.08 9.43 2.58
C ASN A 234 6.50 10.02 3.93
N LEU A 235 7.78 9.88 4.28
CA LEU A 235 8.37 10.38 5.51
C LEU A 235 8.46 11.92 5.63
N GLY A 236 7.94 12.69 4.67
CA GLY A 236 8.08 14.14 4.64
C GLY A 236 6.88 14.93 5.16
N GLY A 237 5.82 14.27 5.64
CA GLY A 237 4.59 14.93 6.08
C GLY A 237 4.73 15.77 7.35
N LEU A 238 3.84 16.72 7.55
CA LEU A 238 3.77 17.48 8.81
C LEU A 238 3.30 16.59 9.96
N ASP A 239 2.33 15.71 9.71
CA ASP A 239 1.84 14.72 10.64
C ASP A 239 2.97 13.74 11.04
N TYR A 240 3.84 13.30 10.09
CA TYR A 240 5.04 12.56 10.44
C TYR A 240 5.90 13.33 11.45
N THR A 241 6.16 14.62 11.21
CA THR A 241 6.96 15.45 12.12
C THR A 241 6.35 15.57 13.52
N LEU A 242 5.01 15.62 13.61
CA LEU A 242 4.29 15.76 14.89
C LEU A 242 4.16 14.45 15.66
N PHE A 243 4.03 13.33 14.96
CA PHE A 243 3.73 12.01 15.55
C PHE A 243 4.88 11.00 15.41
N ARG A 244 6.04 11.43 14.88
CA ARG A 244 7.23 10.57 14.74
C ARG A 244 7.63 9.97 16.09
N GLY A 245 8.26 8.81 16.01
CA GLY A 245 8.76 8.08 17.17
C GLY A 245 7.77 7.05 17.72
N ARG A 246 6.43 7.22 17.52
CA ARG A 246 5.46 6.24 18.03
C ARG A 246 4.11 6.21 17.31
N HIS A 247 3.45 7.34 17.09
CA HIS A 247 2.02 7.37 16.79
C HIS A 247 1.68 7.75 15.34
N TRP A 248 2.66 7.98 14.49
CA TRP A 248 2.38 8.32 13.09
C TRP A 248 1.60 7.18 12.40
N GLY A 249 0.47 7.53 11.78
CA GLY A 249 -0.48 6.54 11.25
C GLY A 249 0.09 5.62 10.19
N HIS A 250 1.11 6.05 9.46
CA HIS A 250 1.75 5.20 8.47
C HIS A 250 2.89 4.34 9.02
N TYR A 251 3.15 4.32 10.33
CA TYR A 251 3.94 3.21 10.88
C TYR A 251 3.21 1.88 10.72
N HIS A 252 1.90 1.88 10.88
CA HIS A 252 1.03 0.72 10.65
C HIS A 252 1.62 -0.59 11.18
N PHE A 253 2.15 -0.55 12.41
CA PHE A 253 2.78 -1.70 13.04
C PHE A 253 1.88 -2.94 13.07
N PRO A 254 2.36 -4.13 12.78
CA PRO A 254 3.67 -4.48 12.23
C PRO A 254 3.64 -4.75 10.70
N ARG A 255 2.72 -4.11 9.95
CA ARG A 255 2.40 -4.42 8.55
C ARG A 255 3.27 -3.70 7.53
N HIS A 256 3.65 -2.44 7.79
CA HIS A 256 4.61 -1.74 6.96
C HIS A 256 6.02 -2.19 7.34
N PHE A 257 6.76 -2.71 6.38
CA PHE A 257 8.15 -3.14 6.56
C PHE A 257 9.12 -2.05 6.16
N HIS A 258 8.73 -1.17 5.23
CA HIS A 258 9.57 -0.10 4.70
C HIS A 258 8.85 1.23 4.69
N LEU A 259 9.59 2.30 4.98
CA LEU A 259 9.10 3.67 4.91
C LEU A 259 10.06 4.50 4.04
N PHE A 260 9.51 5.16 3.05
CA PHE A 260 10.27 5.88 2.04
C PHE A 260 10.13 7.39 2.18
N SER A 261 11.22 8.11 1.99
CA SER A 261 11.17 9.49 1.50
C SER A 261 11.04 9.48 -0.01
N GLN A 262 10.61 10.61 -0.60
CA GLN A 262 10.53 10.69 -2.06
C GLN A 262 11.90 10.52 -2.74
N SER A 263 12.99 10.93 -2.09
CA SER A 263 14.35 10.73 -2.58
C SER A 263 14.79 9.27 -2.51
N SER A 264 14.57 8.59 -1.37
CA SER A 264 15.00 7.18 -1.22
C SER A 264 14.21 6.23 -2.12
N LEU A 265 12.90 6.49 -2.35
CA LEU A 265 12.11 5.72 -3.30
C LEU A 265 12.59 5.94 -4.74
N ALA A 266 12.87 7.19 -5.12
CA ALA A 266 13.39 7.51 -6.45
C ALA A 266 14.75 6.85 -6.69
N GLU A 267 15.69 6.97 -5.76
CA GLU A 267 17.01 6.36 -5.83
C GLU A 267 16.93 4.82 -5.93
N MET A 268 16.07 4.20 -5.13
CA MET A 268 15.83 2.75 -5.21
C MET A 268 15.37 2.34 -6.61
N LEU A 269 14.41 3.07 -7.22
CA LEU A 269 13.94 2.79 -8.57
C LEU A 269 15.04 2.99 -9.61
N GLU A 270 15.80 4.08 -9.51
CA GLU A 270 16.88 4.40 -10.43
C GLU A 270 18.01 3.35 -10.39
N ASN A 271 18.29 2.79 -9.22
CA ASN A 271 19.28 1.72 -9.04
C ASN A 271 18.77 0.35 -9.57
N ASN A 272 17.46 0.21 -9.78
CA ASN A 272 16.82 -1.04 -10.23
C ASN A 272 16.22 -0.97 -11.64
N GLY A 273 16.83 -0.20 -12.54
CA GLY A 273 16.52 -0.22 -13.97
C GLY A 273 15.44 0.76 -14.43
N PHE A 274 15.13 1.77 -13.62
CA PHE A 274 14.14 2.79 -13.95
C PHE A 274 14.77 4.18 -14.14
N GLU A 275 14.08 5.03 -14.90
CA GLU A 275 14.25 6.47 -14.96
C GLU A 275 13.01 7.12 -14.35
N VAL A 276 13.18 7.89 -13.28
CA VAL A 276 12.07 8.60 -12.64
C VAL A 276 11.67 9.80 -13.48
N VAL A 277 10.44 9.79 -14.01
CA VAL A 277 9.92 10.82 -14.93
C VAL A 277 8.93 11.77 -14.28
N HIS A 278 8.31 11.38 -13.15
CA HIS A 278 7.39 12.23 -12.40
C HIS A 278 7.39 11.89 -10.91
N LYS A 279 7.29 12.91 -10.07
CA LYS A 279 7.16 12.81 -8.61
C LYS A 279 6.15 13.82 -8.11
N GLU A 280 5.23 13.40 -7.26
CA GLU A 280 4.29 14.30 -6.60
C GLU A 280 3.92 13.82 -5.19
N PHE A 281 3.46 14.76 -4.37
CA PHE A 281 2.87 14.46 -3.07
C PHE A 281 1.37 14.35 -3.20
N LEU A 282 0.78 13.43 -2.45
CA LEU A 282 -0.64 13.13 -2.46
C LEU A 282 -1.30 13.54 -1.14
N ILE A 283 -2.59 13.80 -1.17
CA ILE A 283 -3.39 14.00 0.03
C ILE A 283 -3.41 12.70 0.84
N SER A 284 -3.11 12.77 2.13
CA SER A 284 -3.02 11.64 3.06
C SER A 284 -3.95 11.83 4.25
N THR A 285 -5.26 11.76 4.02
CA THR A 285 -6.26 11.92 5.08
C THR A 285 -6.15 10.86 6.19
N SER A 286 -5.81 9.62 5.80
CA SER A 286 -5.66 8.49 6.71
C SER A 286 -4.59 8.75 7.76
N SER A 287 -3.44 9.22 7.36
CA SER A 287 -2.31 9.44 8.25
C SER A 287 -2.65 10.37 9.42
N TRP A 288 -3.29 11.53 9.13
CA TRP A 288 -3.72 12.48 10.16
C TRP A 288 -4.68 11.87 11.18
N ILE A 289 -5.70 11.19 10.68
CA ILE A 289 -6.77 10.63 11.52
C ILE A 289 -6.23 9.50 12.39
N ILE A 290 -5.47 8.57 11.79
CA ILE A 290 -4.89 7.43 12.51
C ILE A 290 -3.84 7.92 13.53
N SER A 291 -3.01 8.89 13.19
CA SER A 291 -2.02 9.45 14.12
C SER A 291 -2.66 10.03 15.38
N CYS A 292 -3.71 10.83 15.22
CA CYS A 292 -4.46 11.37 16.36
C CYS A 292 -5.14 10.25 17.17
N HIS A 293 -5.79 9.30 16.47
CA HIS A 293 -6.44 8.14 17.10
C HIS A 293 -5.44 7.36 17.97
N ASN A 294 -4.30 6.96 17.38
CA ASN A 294 -3.27 6.18 18.05
C ASN A 294 -2.70 6.93 19.26
N ALA A 295 -2.40 8.22 19.09
CA ALA A 295 -1.84 9.03 20.15
C ALA A 295 -2.79 9.23 21.35
N LEU A 296 -4.08 9.31 21.12
CA LEU A 296 -5.07 9.46 22.19
C LEU A 296 -5.37 8.11 22.86
N LYS A 297 -5.49 7.06 22.08
CA LYS A 297 -5.73 5.69 22.57
C LYS A 297 -4.59 5.22 23.46
N ASP A 298 -3.34 5.37 23.02
CA ASP A 298 -2.13 4.96 23.76
C ASP A 298 -1.95 5.74 25.07
N ARG A 299 -2.38 7.02 25.12
CA ARG A 299 -2.38 7.83 26.35
C ARG A 299 -3.54 7.54 27.29
N GLY A 300 -4.38 6.56 27.00
CA GLY A 300 -5.49 6.15 27.85
C GLY A 300 -6.66 7.16 27.90
N TRP A 301 -6.82 8.00 26.86
CA TRP A 301 -7.97 8.91 26.81
C TRP A 301 -9.29 8.11 26.71
N PRO A 302 -10.42 8.67 27.21
CA PRO A 302 -11.72 8.01 27.13
C PRO A 302 -12.12 7.65 25.69
N ALA A 303 -12.72 6.46 25.51
CA ALA A 303 -13.07 5.92 24.20
C ALA A 303 -13.86 6.89 23.29
N PRO A 304 -14.83 7.68 23.76
CA PRO A 304 -15.53 8.64 22.90
C PRO A 304 -14.60 9.67 22.24
N ILE A 305 -13.47 10.00 22.88
CA ILE A 305 -12.53 11.02 22.39
C ILE A 305 -11.68 10.47 21.25
N TRP A 306 -11.02 9.33 21.42
CA TRP A 306 -10.19 8.78 20.35
C TRP A 306 -11.04 8.19 19.21
N ARG A 307 -12.26 7.67 19.48
CA ARG A 307 -13.22 7.24 18.44
C ARG A 307 -13.75 8.39 17.58
N PHE A 308 -13.72 9.62 18.09
CA PHE A 308 -14.04 10.80 17.28
C PHE A 308 -13.09 10.94 16.07
N PHE A 309 -11.83 10.53 16.22
CA PHE A 309 -10.84 10.50 15.13
C PHE A 309 -11.04 9.23 14.30
N SER A 310 -11.93 9.34 13.34
CA SER A 310 -12.44 8.26 12.52
C SER A 310 -12.65 8.73 11.07
N TYR A 311 -12.47 7.86 10.12
CA TYR A 311 -12.82 8.10 8.70
C TYR A 311 -14.31 8.38 8.47
N LYS A 312 -15.16 8.07 9.44
CA LYS A 312 -16.59 8.40 9.39
C LYS A 312 -16.88 9.86 9.71
N ASN A 313 -15.88 10.62 10.20
CA ASN A 313 -16.04 12.02 10.53
C ASN A 313 -15.69 12.92 9.33
N PRO A 314 -16.69 13.44 8.59
CA PRO A 314 -16.46 14.22 7.38
C PRO A 314 -15.76 15.55 7.65
N ALA A 315 -15.92 16.12 8.84
CA ALA A 315 -15.24 17.38 9.21
C ALA A 315 -13.73 17.17 9.37
N LEU A 316 -13.31 16.06 9.98
CA LEU A 316 -11.89 15.71 10.10
C LEU A 316 -11.28 15.38 8.74
N LEU A 317 -12.01 14.63 7.90
CA LEU A 317 -11.58 14.35 6.53
C LEU A 317 -11.39 15.65 5.75
N ALA A 318 -12.37 16.57 5.80
CA ALA A 318 -12.27 17.87 5.12
C ALA A 318 -11.09 18.70 5.63
N LEU A 319 -10.83 18.70 6.94
CA LEU A 319 -9.69 19.40 7.54
C LEU A 319 -8.36 18.81 7.07
N ALA A 320 -8.23 17.48 7.04
CA ALA A 320 -7.03 16.82 6.56
C ALA A 320 -6.79 17.10 5.07
N VAL A 321 -7.84 17.00 4.23
CA VAL A 321 -7.78 17.38 2.80
C VAL A 321 -7.33 18.82 2.62
N LEU A 322 -7.92 19.75 3.38
CA LEU A 322 -7.58 21.19 3.30
C LEU A 322 -6.11 21.41 3.69
N THR A 323 -5.68 20.79 4.79
CA THR A 323 -4.30 20.92 5.29
C THR A 323 -3.30 20.44 4.24
N ASP A 324 -3.49 19.24 3.69
CA ASP A 324 -2.57 18.67 2.70
C ASP A 324 -2.66 19.44 1.37
N THR A 325 -3.85 19.88 0.95
CA THR A 325 -4.00 20.72 -0.25
C THR A 325 -3.23 22.02 -0.15
N ILE A 326 -3.30 22.70 1.00
CA ILE A 326 -2.53 23.94 1.25
C ILE A 326 -1.03 23.62 1.21
N ARG A 327 -0.59 22.55 1.85
CA ARG A 327 0.82 22.14 1.86
C ARG A 327 1.35 21.88 0.47
N ILE A 328 0.62 21.11 -0.35
CA ILE A 328 0.99 20.79 -1.75
C ILE A 328 1.09 22.08 -2.56
N LYS A 329 0.12 23.00 -2.46
CA LYS A 329 0.14 24.30 -3.16
C LYS A 329 1.31 25.19 -2.74
N LEU A 330 1.81 25.04 -1.51
CA LEU A 330 2.99 25.73 -1.00
C LEU A 330 4.31 24.99 -1.32
N GLY A 331 4.28 23.94 -2.13
CA GLY A 331 5.45 23.12 -2.45
C GLY A 331 5.98 22.31 -1.26
N ARG A 332 5.12 22.02 -0.27
CA ARG A 332 5.47 21.25 0.93
C ARG A 332 5.01 19.80 0.79
N SER A 333 5.81 18.89 1.32
CA SER A 333 5.52 17.46 1.35
C SER A 333 4.32 17.10 2.25
N THR A 334 3.62 16.04 1.89
CA THR A 334 2.58 15.35 2.67
C THR A 334 3.01 13.93 2.99
N SER A 335 2.23 13.19 3.76
CA SER A 335 2.56 11.83 4.18
C SER A 335 2.19 10.73 3.18
N ASN A 336 1.89 11.10 1.94
CA ASN A 336 1.74 10.15 0.85
C ASN A 336 2.37 10.71 -0.43
N GLN A 337 2.84 9.83 -1.31
CA GLN A 337 3.58 10.19 -2.51
C GLN A 337 3.25 9.27 -3.67
N ARG A 338 3.49 9.78 -4.87
CA ARG A 338 3.47 9.02 -6.12
C ARG A 338 4.76 9.26 -6.87
N ILE A 339 5.33 8.17 -7.39
CA ILE A 339 6.40 8.22 -8.37
C ILE A 339 5.95 7.48 -9.62
N ILE A 340 6.23 8.08 -10.78
CA ILE A 340 6.09 7.45 -12.08
C ILE A 340 7.49 7.33 -12.66
N ALA A 341 7.83 6.12 -13.06
CA ALA A 341 9.13 5.80 -13.61
C ALA A 341 8.98 5.03 -14.93
N ARG A 342 9.91 5.19 -15.85
CA ARG A 342 10.01 4.42 -17.08
C ARG A 342 11.10 3.38 -16.96
N ARG A 343 10.87 2.21 -17.52
CA ARG A 343 11.92 1.22 -17.65
C ARG A 343 13.03 1.80 -18.53
N ARG A 344 14.29 1.76 -18.04
CA ARG A 344 15.44 2.15 -18.85
C ARG A 344 15.62 1.19 -20.01
N ARG A 345 15.89 1.74 -21.19
CA ARG A 345 16.30 0.94 -22.34
C ARG A 345 17.65 0.29 -22.06
N ALA A 346 17.80 -0.98 -22.41
CA ALA A 346 19.11 -1.59 -22.42
C ALA A 346 20.01 -0.78 -23.41
N GLU A 347 21.17 -0.32 -22.93
CA GLU A 347 22.13 0.31 -23.84
C GLU A 347 22.44 -0.67 -24.96
N ARG A 348 22.09 -0.33 -26.21
CA ARG A 348 22.53 -1.12 -27.35
C ARG A 348 24.05 -1.05 -27.37
N PRO A 349 24.78 -2.19 -27.38
CA PRO A 349 26.23 -2.16 -27.53
C PRO A 349 26.54 -1.35 -28.78
N SER A 350 27.33 -0.29 -28.62
CA SER A 350 27.82 0.50 -29.75
C SER A 350 28.54 -0.46 -30.69
N VAL A 351 27.95 -0.71 -31.85
CA VAL A 351 28.61 -1.45 -32.92
C VAL A 351 29.79 -0.57 -33.34
N GLN A 352 31.01 -0.95 -32.93
CA GLN A 352 32.27 -0.40 -33.40
C GLN A 352 32.61 -0.99 -34.76
#